data_30f16f8cc60cc423da7ea7acffb3d0d2
#
_entry.id   30f16f8cc60cc423da7ea7acffb3d0d2
#
_cell.length_a   1.000
_cell.length_b   1.000
_cell.length_c   1.000
_cell.angle_alpha   90.00
_cell.angle_beta   90.00
_cell.angle_gamma   90.00
#
_symmetry.space_group_name_H-M   'P 1'
#
loop_
_entity.id
_entity.type
_entity.pdbx_description
1 polymer ?
#
loop_
_entity_poly.entity_id
_entity_poly.type
_entity_poly.pdbx_seq_one_letter_code
_entity_poly.pdbx_strand_id
1 'polypeptide(L)'
;MITALQTLYKRDSNGNVRQLTIEYCDGGLNDSVAGTRSISGIMGGKLVESAWNVSVPMNVGRSNETSAIQQAEKEAKATWAKKEEKEYFVDIMLIDTYEKFKPQLADDYTKRPQTSGYSQPKLDGIRCIARKDGLYTRAGKHIPTCAHIEHALKPFFDSNPDFILDGELYNHDLKDDFNQITSLVRKLSSEEGRAASLVQYHIYDCMSKDYPELLFID
;
A
#
# COMPACT_ATOMS: atom_id res chain seq x y z
N MET A 1 -5.55 -16.74 26.63
CA MET A 1 -4.32 -15.90 26.82
C MET A 1 -4.37 -14.76 25.81
N ILE A 2 -3.86 -13.56 26.13
CA ILE A 2 -3.73 -12.46 25.17
C ILE A 2 -2.28 -12.40 24.70
N THR A 3 -2.09 -12.34 23.40
CA THR A 3 -0.75 -12.22 22.77
C THR A 3 -0.70 -10.89 22.02
N ALA A 4 0.32 -10.08 22.35
CA ALA A 4 0.60 -8.83 21.67
C ALA A 4 1.67 -9.07 20.58
N LEU A 5 1.42 -8.54 19.37
CA LEU A 5 2.43 -8.45 18.32
C LEU A 5 3.38 -7.28 18.61
N GLN A 6 4.52 -7.26 17.94
CA GLN A 6 5.50 -6.19 18.08
C GLN A 6 4.86 -4.83 17.80
N THR A 7 5.14 -3.85 18.68
CA THR A 7 4.62 -2.48 18.53
C THR A 7 5.22 -1.82 17.30
N LEU A 8 4.38 -1.12 16.57
CA LEU A 8 4.73 -0.36 15.38
C LEU A 8 4.67 1.13 15.67
N TYR A 9 5.54 1.90 15.05
CA TYR A 9 5.67 3.34 15.25
C TYR A 9 5.55 4.10 13.93
N LYS A 10 5.03 5.32 13.98
CA LYS A 10 5.04 6.27 12.86
C LYS A 10 5.06 7.71 13.34
N ARG A 11 5.46 8.64 12.47
CA ARG A 11 5.25 10.07 12.70
C ARG A 11 3.91 10.52 12.10
N ASP A 12 3.10 11.24 12.88
CA ASP A 12 1.87 11.83 12.37
C ASP A 12 2.11 13.20 11.70
N SER A 13 1.06 13.78 11.11
CA SER A 13 1.13 15.08 10.44
C SER A 13 1.48 16.24 11.34
N ASN A 14 1.32 16.08 12.66
CA ASN A 14 1.64 17.10 13.67
C ASN A 14 3.04 16.91 14.26
N GLY A 15 3.82 15.95 13.75
CA GLY A 15 5.16 15.65 14.22
C GLY A 15 5.23 14.74 15.45
N ASN A 16 4.10 14.24 15.98
CA ASN A 16 4.12 13.33 17.11
C ASN A 16 4.47 11.90 16.70
N VAL A 17 5.19 11.18 17.55
CA VAL A 17 5.38 9.75 17.38
C VAL A 17 4.13 9.03 17.87
N ARG A 18 3.50 8.27 16.98
CA ARG A 18 2.38 7.38 17.32
C ARG A 18 2.86 5.95 17.43
N GLN A 19 2.26 5.21 18.35
CA GLN A 19 2.47 3.78 18.52
C GLN A 19 1.18 3.00 18.29
N LEU A 20 1.33 1.77 17.80
CA LEU A 20 0.23 0.84 17.54
C LEU A 20 0.67 -0.57 17.93
N THR A 21 -0.07 -1.20 18.82
CA THR A 21 0.08 -2.62 19.16
C THR A 21 -1.18 -3.35 18.74
N ILE A 22 -1.04 -4.50 18.11
CA ILE A 22 -2.14 -5.38 17.74
C ILE A 22 -2.08 -6.59 18.64
N GLU A 23 -3.20 -6.95 19.24
CA GLU A 23 -3.34 -8.09 20.10
C GLU A 23 -4.34 -9.07 19.54
N TYR A 24 -4.13 -10.35 19.83
CA TYR A 24 -5.12 -11.39 19.64
C TYR A 24 -5.27 -12.25 20.89
N CYS A 25 -6.43 -12.85 21.07
CA CYS A 25 -6.70 -13.73 22.19
C CYS A 25 -7.17 -15.12 21.70
N ASP A 26 -6.81 -16.11 22.51
CA ASP A 26 -7.03 -17.55 22.25
C ASP A 26 -8.25 -18.12 22.95
N GLY A 27 -9.29 -17.32 23.15
CA GLY A 27 -10.52 -17.77 23.78
C GLY A 27 -10.73 -17.30 25.23
N GLY A 28 -9.89 -16.37 25.70
CA GLY A 28 -9.97 -15.84 27.09
C GLY A 28 -10.88 -14.63 27.29
N LEU A 29 -11.65 -14.24 26.28
CA LEU A 29 -12.70 -13.22 26.43
C LEU A 29 -14.00 -13.91 26.85
N ASN A 30 -14.29 -13.97 28.16
CA ASN A 30 -15.54 -14.55 28.68
C ASN A 30 -15.84 -15.98 28.16
N ASP A 31 -14.92 -16.92 28.42
CA ASP A 31 -15.09 -18.37 28.28
C ASP A 31 -15.20 -19.01 26.90
N SER A 32 -14.86 -18.36 25.78
CA SER A 32 -14.69 -19.10 24.50
C SER A 32 -14.48 -18.25 23.24
N VAL A 33 -14.30 -16.94 23.32
CA VAL A 33 -14.29 -16.08 22.13
C VAL A 33 -12.86 -15.66 21.76
N ALA A 34 -12.37 -16.16 20.63
CA ALA A 34 -11.16 -15.66 20.01
C ALA A 34 -11.42 -14.32 19.29
N GLY A 35 -10.41 -13.45 19.23
CA GLY A 35 -10.58 -12.17 18.56
C GLY A 35 -9.31 -11.34 18.52
N THR A 36 -9.40 -10.18 17.90
CA THR A 36 -8.32 -9.21 17.74
C THR A 36 -8.72 -7.85 18.27
N ARG A 37 -7.75 -7.07 18.76
CA ARG A 37 -7.92 -5.65 19.07
C ARG A 37 -6.64 -4.86 18.75
N SER A 38 -6.77 -3.54 18.77
CA SER A 38 -5.63 -2.62 18.64
C SER A 38 -5.56 -1.66 19.81
N ILE A 39 -4.32 -1.38 20.23
CA ILE A 39 -4.00 -0.36 21.23
C ILE A 39 -3.15 0.69 20.54
N SER A 40 -3.59 1.95 20.53
CA SER A 40 -2.88 3.00 19.80
C SER A 40 -2.98 4.37 20.49
N GLY A 41 -1.99 5.22 20.24
CA GLY A 41 -1.97 6.57 20.77
C GLY A 41 -0.65 7.29 20.45
N ILE A 42 -0.47 8.47 21.01
CA ILE A 42 0.81 9.17 20.97
C ILE A 42 1.73 8.51 22.01
N MET A 43 2.97 8.27 21.64
CA MET A 43 3.97 7.69 22.54
C MET A 43 4.18 8.61 23.75
N GLY A 44 4.11 8.03 24.97
CA GLY A 44 4.14 8.79 26.22
C GLY A 44 2.82 9.47 26.62
N GLY A 45 1.79 9.38 25.76
CA GLY A 45 0.45 9.89 26.03
C GLY A 45 -0.55 8.79 26.36
N LYS A 46 -1.84 9.17 26.38
CA LYS A 46 -2.94 8.22 26.60
C LYS A 46 -3.07 7.26 25.41
N LEU A 47 -3.07 5.97 25.70
CA LEU A 47 -3.38 4.92 24.73
C LEU A 47 -4.88 4.61 24.74
N VAL A 48 -5.41 4.35 23.56
CA VAL A 48 -6.81 3.96 23.34
C VAL A 48 -6.83 2.52 22.88
N GLU A 49 -7.60 1.70 23.57
CA GLU A 49 -7.88 0.30 23.21
C GLU A 49 -9.16 0.24 22.38
N SER A 50 -9.13 -0.46 21.25
CA SER A 50 -10.35 -0.74 20.50
C SER A 50 -11.16 -1.83 21.22
N ALA A 51 -12.46 -1.92 20.90
CA ALA A 51 -13.23 -3.11 21.23
C ALA A 51 -12.61 -4.37 20.56
N TRP A 52 -12.87 -5.53 21.13
CA TRP A 52 -12.49 -6.79 20.53
C TRP A 52 -13.33 -7.08 19.28
N ASN A 53 -12.67 -7.40 18.17
CA ASN A 53 -13.31 -7.97 16.99
C ASN A 53 -13.28 -9.48 17.13
N VAL A 54 -14.45 -10.09 17.18
CA VAL A 54 -14.60 -11.54 17.32
C VAL A 54 -14.18 -12.23 16.02
N SER A 55 -13.30 -13.21 16.13
CA SER A 55 -12.90 -14.06 15.02
C SER A 55 -13.71 -15.35 15.02
N VAL A 56 -14.12 -15.79 13.84
CA VAL A 56 -14.89 -17.01 13.64
C VAL A 56 -14.11 -18.03 12.82
N PRO A 57 -14.38 -19.34 12.94
CA PRO A 57 -13.76 -20.34 12.07
C PRO A 57 -14.02 -20.03 10.60
N MET A 58 -13.02 -20.25 9.75
CA MET A 58 -13.12 -20.01 8.31
C MET A 58 -12.82 -21.27 7.52
N ASN A 59 -13.42 -21.39 6.32
CA ASN A 59 -13.23 -22.51 5.39
C ASN A 59 -13.52 -23.90 6.00
N VAL A 60 -14.51 -24.00 6.87
CA VAL A 60 -14.88 -25.25 7.56
C VAL A 60 -15.07 -26.38 6.56
N GLY A 61 -14.45 -27.54 6.82
CA GLY A 61 -14.48 -28.71 5.95
C GLY A 61 -13.56 -28.65 4.71
N ARG A 62 -12.69 -27.63 4.60
CA ARG A 62 -11.71 -27.50 3.49
C ARG A 62 -10.29 -27.70 4.01
N SER A 63 -9.34 -27.99 3.09
CA SER A 63 -7.92 -28.19 3.43
C SER A 63 -7.26 -26.98 4.12
N ASN A 64 -7.82 -25.77 3.93
CA ASN A 64 -7.37 -24.53 4.54
C ASN A 64 -8.29 -24.04 5.67
N GLU A 65 -9.00 -24.94 6.33
CA GLU A 65 -9.80 -24.63 7.48
C GLU A 65 -8.99 -24.00 8.61
N THR A 66 -9.58 -23.05 9.29
CA THR A 66 -9.00 -22.41 10.49
C THR A 66 -10.01 -22.41 11.62
N SER A 67 -9.56 -22.77 12.82
CA SER A 67 -10.33 -22.52 14.05
C SER A 67 -10.44 -21.02 14.33
N ALA A 68 -11.34 -20.62 15.23
CA ALA A 68 -11.49 -19.23 15.65
C ALA A 68 -10.15 -18.63 16.18
N ILE A 69 -9.38 -19.42 16.93
CA ILE A 69 -8.07 -19.02 17.48
C ILE A 69 -7.05 -18.79 16.36
N GLN A 70 -6.94 -19.75 15.44
CA GLN A 70 -6.05 -19.62 14.28
C GLN A 70 -6.45 -18.45 13.39
N GLN A 71 -7.74 -18.18 13.27
CA GLN A 71 -8.25 -17.06 12.50
C GLN A 71 -7.90 -15.74 13.17
N ALA A 72 -8.05 -15.61 14.49
CA ALA A 72 -7.65 -14.42 15.25
C ALA A 72 -6.16 -14.09 15.05
N GLU A 73 -5.31 -15.11 15.16
CA GLU A 73 -3.87 -14.96 14.91
C GLU A 73 -3.57 -14.48 13.46
N LYS A 74 -4.22 -15.10 12.47
CA LYS A 74 -4.06 -14.69 11.06
C LYS A 74 -4.51 -13.26 10.81
N GLU A 75 -5.65 -12.86 11.37
CA GLU A 75 -6.21 -11.52 11.24
C GLU A 75 -5.31 -10.47 11.91
N ALA A 76 -4.78 -10.77 13.11
CA ALA A 76 -3.84 -9.90 13.79
C ALA A 76 -2.55 -9.70 12.97
N LYS A 77 -1.95 -10.79 12.50
CA LYS A 77 -0.73 -10.75 11.66
C LYS A 77 -0.98 -10.02 10.33
N ALA A 78 -2.11 -10.27 9.68
CA ALA A 78 -2.47 -9.59 8.44
C ALA A 78 -2.70 -8.07 8.65
N THR A 79 -3.30 -7.70 9.78
CA THR A 79 -3.50 -6.29 10.13
C THR A 79 -2.17 -5.61 10.44
N TRP A 80 -1.30 -6.28 11.18
CA TRP A 80 0.03 -5.81 11.51
C TRP A 80 0.88 -5.58 10.24
N ALA A 81 0.95 -6.57 9.35
CA ALA A 81 1.69 -6.49 8.09
C ALA A 81 1.15 -5.35 7.20
N LYS A 82 -0.17 -5.17 7.10
CA LYS A 82 -0.76 -4.05 6.36
C LYS A 82 -0.40 -2.68 6.92
N LYS A 83 -0.12 -2.57 8.21
CA LYS A 83 0.30 -1.32 8.83
C LYS A 83 1.77 -1.04 8.57
N GLU A 84 2.62 -2.07 8.71
CA GLU A 84 4.04 -2.00 8.37
C GLU A 84 4.26 -1.66 6.88
N GLU A 85 3.53 -2.31 5.97
CA GLU A 85 3.59 -2.01 4.52
C GLU A 85 3.23 -0.57 4.15
N LYS A 86 2.55 0.17 5.04
CA LYS A 86 2.06 1.52 4.70
C LYS A 86 2.99 2.63 5.18
N GLU A 87 3.16 2.78 6.47
CA GLU A 87 3.86 3.93 7.04
C GLU A 87 4.30 3.70 8.49
N TYR A 88 4.12 2.48 8.98
CA TYR A 88 4.57 2.12 10.32
C TYR A 88 5.87 1.34 10.25
N PHE A 89 6.71 1.51 11.25
CA PHE A 89 8.00 0.87 11.38
C PHE A 89 8.11 0.14 12.72
N VAL A 90 8.77 -0.99 12.70
CA VAL A 90 9.14 -1.70 13.94
C VAL A 90 10.18 -0.91 14.73
N ASP A 91 11.17 -0.36 14.01
CA ASP A 91 12.20 0.47 14.58
C ASP A 91 11.79 1.94 14.57
N ILE A 92 11.68 2.55 15.74
CA ILE A 92 11.35 3.96 15.92
C ILE A 92 12.36 4.90 15.24
N MET A 93 13.62 4.47 15.09
CA MET A 93 14.65 5.28 14.42
C MET A 93 14.40 5.44 12.93
N LEU A 94 13.59 4.56 12.35
CA LEU A 94 13.27 4.56 10.91
C LEU A 94 12.03 5.37 10.55
N ILE A 95 11.25 5.86 11.52
CA ILE A 95 9.98 6.56 11.23
C ILE A 95 10.14 7.84 10.40
N ASP A 96 11.31 8.46 10.44
CA ASP A 96 11.63 9.68 9.70
C ASP A 96 12.27 9.39 8.32
N THR A 97 12.60 8.13 8.03
CA THR A 97 13.07 7.72 6.69
C THR A 97 11.93 7.52 5.70
N TYR A 98 10.67 7.55 6.18
CA TYR A 98 9.50 7.38 5.32
C TYR A 98 9.32 8.57 4.38
N GLU A 99 9.56 8.37 3.11
CA GLU A 99 9.25 9.38 2.08
C GLU A 99 7.73 9.54 1.95
N LYS A 100 7.23 10.71 2.35
CA LYS A 100 5.80 11.04 2.37
C LYS A 100 5.22 11.34 0.99
N PHE A 101 5.97 11.16 -0.10
CA PHE A 101 5.40 11.38 -1.41
C PHE A 101 4.25 10.41 -1.66
N LYS A 102 3.06 10.96 -1.73
CA LYS A 102 1.85 10.23 -2.15
C LYS A 102 1.22 11.00 -3.28
N PRO A 103 1.07 10.39 -4.45
CA PRO A 103 0.40 11.00 -5.57
C PRO A 103 -1.03 11.41 -5.18
N GLN A 104 -1.49 12.51 -5.76
CA GLN A 104 -2.81 13.05 -5.53
C GLN A 104 -3.90 12.02 -5.78
N LEU A 105 -4.93 12.02 -4.93
CA LEU A 105 -6.16 11.28 -5.17
C LEU A 105 -7.18 12.17 -5.85
N ALA A 106 -8.06 11.55 -6.64
CA ALA A 106 -9.25 12.23 -7.15
C ALA A 106 -10.13 12.69 -5.97
N ASP A 107 -10.60 13.91 -6.05
CA ASP A 107 -11.59 14.46 -5.14
C ASP A 107 -13.01 14.24 -5.69
N ASP A 108 -14.00 14.34 -4.83
CA ASP A 108 -15.40 14.30 -5.19
C ASP A 108 -15.78 15.64 -5.86
N TYR A 109 -16.07 15.61 -7.15
CA TYR A 109 -16.44 16.79 -7.93
C TYR A 109 -17.64 17.55 -7.35
N THR A 110 -18.58 16.87 -6.71
CA THR A 110 -19.74 17.51 -6.09
C THR A 110 -19.37 18.39 -4.90
N LYS A 111 -18.25 18.05 -4.22
CA LYS A 111 -17.74 18.80 -3.07
C LYS A 111 -16.77 19.90 -3.47
N ARG A 112 -16.04 19.70 -4.57
CA ARG A 112 -15.04 20.63 -5.09
C ARG A 112 -15.14 20.77 -6.60
N PRO A 113 -16.21 21.43 -7.11
CA PRO A 113 -16.40 21.60 -8.55
C PRO A 113 -15.24 22.44 -9.12
N GLN A 114 -14.69 21.98 -10.24
CA GLN A 114 -13.69 22.70 -11.01
C GLN A 114 -14.34 23.32 -12.23
N THR A 115 -14.03 24.59 -12.50
CA THR A 115 -14.56 25.33 -13.64
C THR A 115 -13.60 25.36 -14.82
N SER A 116 -12.34 25.01 -14.61
CA SER A 116 -11.30 24.93 -15.63
C SER A 116 -10.26 23.88 -15.26
N GLY A 117 -9.52 23.35 -16.21
CA GLY A 117 -8.48 22.35 -15.96
C GLY A 117 -8.16 21.53 -17.21
N TYR A 118 -7.25 20.59 -17.04
CA TYR A 118 -6.88 19.60 -18.04
C TYR A 118 -7.70 18.33 -17.86
N SER A 119 -8.02 17.67 -18.96
CA SER A 119 -8.77 16.42 -18.97
C SER A 119 -7.88 15.30 -19.50
N GLN A 120 -7.83 14.20 -18.79
CA GLN A 120 -7.10 12.99 -19.19
C GLN A 120 -8.02 11.78 -19.13
N PRO A 121 -7.81 10.74 -19.98
CA PRO A 121 -8.50 9.47 -19.86
C PRO A 121 -8.22 8.83 -18.51
N LYS A 122 -9.26 8.37 -17.81
CA LYS A 122 -9.08 7.53 -16.62
C LYS A 122 -8.84 6.09 -17.07
N LEU A 123 -7.60 5.66 -17.05
CA LEU A 123 -7.22 4.28 -17.34
C LEU A 123 -7.62 3.38 -16.17
N ASP A 124 -8.08 2.16 -16.48
CA ASP A 124 -8.42 1.15 -15.46
C ASP A 124 -7.31 0.12 -15.37
N GLY A 125 -6.27 0.46 -14.66
CA GLY A 125 -5.05 -0.32 -14.48
C GLY A 125 -4.58 -0.32 -13.04
N ILE A 126 -3.26 -0.39 -12.85
CA ILE A 126 -2.61 -0.32 -11.54
C ILE A 126 -1.75 0.93 -11.48
N ARG A 127 -2.10 1.88 -10.60
CA ARG A 127 -1.30 3.08 -10.38
C ARG A 127 0.11 2.71 -9.98
N CYS A 128 1.07 3.28 -10.68
CA CYS A 128 2.48 3.03 -10.51
C CYS A 128 3.26 4.33 -10.38
N ILE A 129 4.13 4.37 -9.39
CA ILE A 129 5.10 5.43 -9.18
C ILE A 129 6.45 4.91 -9.64
N ALA A 130 7.04 5.53 -10.64
CA ALA A 130 8.37 5.20 -11.12
C ALA A 130 9.39 6.21 -10.58
N ARG A 131 10.49 5.69 -10.05
CA ARG A 131 11.63 6.43 -9.55
C ARG A 131 12.91 5.78 -10.08
N LYS A 132 14.05 6.45 -9.90
CA LYS A 132 15.35 5.90 -10.28
C LYS A 132 15.65 4.51 -9.73
N ASP A 133 15.13 4.21 -8.56
CA ASP A 133 15.33 2.94 -7.82
C ASP A 133 14.28 1.87 -8.09
N GLY A 134 13.32 2.11 -9.00
CA GLY A 134 12.33 1.11 -9.41
C GLY A 134 10.90 1.59 -9.54
N LEU A 135 9.99 0.62 -9.70
CA LEU A 135 8.56 0.83 -9.81
C LEU A 135 7.86 0.50 -8.49
N TYR A 136 6.91 1.33 -8.09
CA TYR A 136 6.24 1.21 -6.80
C TYR A 136 4.74 1.41 -6.92
N THR A 137 3.98 0.71 -6.10
CA THR A 137 2.58 1.03 -5.89
C THR A 137 2.44 2.38 -5.15
N ARG A 138 1.25 2.97 -5.16
CA ARG A 138 0.97 4.19 -4.37
C ARG A 138 1.28 4.03 -2.87
N ALA A 139 1.24 2.81 -2.35
CA ALA A 139 1.58 2.51 -0.95
C ALA A 139 3.09 2.32 -0.70
N GLY A 140 3.93 2.49 -1.73
CA GLY A 140 5.38 2.33 -1.63
C GLY A 140 5.86 0.88 -1.78
N LYS A 141 4.99 -0.08 -2.12
CA LYS A 141 5.39 -1.47 -2.36
C LYS A 141 6.04 -1.61 -3.72
N HIS A 142 7.24 -2.19 -3.77
CA HIS A 142 7.96 -2.45 -5.02
C HIS A 142 7.19 -3.38 -5.96
N ILE A 143 7.26 -3.10 -7.27
CA ILE A 143 6.64 -3.89 -8.35
C ILE A 143 7.77 -4.50 -9.19
N PRO A 144 8.22 -5.72 -8.91
CA PRO A 144 9.39 -6.31 -9.57
C PRO A 144 9.07 -6.96 -10.93
N THR A 145 7.81 -7.07 -11.31
CA THR A 145 7.37 -7.83 -12.49
C THR A 145 7.52 -7.10 -13.82
N CYS A 146 7.61 -5.77 -13.78
CA CYS A 146 7.66 -4.92 -14.97
C CYS A 146 9.08 -4.41 -15.29
N ALA A 147 10.08 -5.28 -15.21
CA ALA A 147 11.49 -4.93 -15.46
C ALA A 147 11.75 -4.29 -16.85
N HIS A 148 10.94 -4.62 -17.86
CA HIS A 148 11.03 -3.99 -19.20
C HIS A 148 10.72 -2.50 -19.13
N ILE A 149 9.82 -2.06 -18.26
CA ILE A 149 9.48 -0.64 -18.04
C ILE A 149 10.65 0.05 -17.31
N GLU A 150 11.19 -0.57 -16.24
CA GLU A 150 12.37 -0.05 -15.54
C GLU A 150 13.54 0.15 -16.51
N HIS A 151 13.79 -0.84 -17.36
CA HIS A 151 14.83 -0.77 -18.37
C HIS A 151 14.59 0.36 -19.37
N ALA A 152 13.36 0.53 -19.85
CA ALA A 152 12.99 1.60 -20.78
C ALA A 152 13.11 3.01 -20.15
N LEU A 153 12.83 3.14 -18.86
CA LEU A 153 12.93 4.41 -18.13
C LEU A 153 14.34 4.74 -17.65
N LYS A 154 15.27 3.78 -17.69
CA LYS A 154 16.64 3.99 -17.20
C LYS A 154 17.34 5.20 -17.81
N PRO A 155 17.35 5.44 -19.16
CA PRO A 155 18.00 6.62 -19.74
C PRO A 155 17.41 7.95 -19.25
N PHE A 156 16.09 7.98 -19.00
CA PHE A 156 15.42 9.15 -18.44
C PHE A 156 15.92 9.45 -17.02
N PHE A 157 15.94 8.44 -16.14
CA PHE A 157 16.36 8.62 -14.75
C PHE A 157 17.89 8.77 -14.59
N ASP A 158 18.69 8.29 -15.54
CA ASP A 158 20.14 8.57 -15.54
C ASP A 158 20.40 10.07 -15.75
N SER A 159 19.54 10.74 -16.53
CA SER A 159 19.62 12.19 -16.79
C SER A 159 18.83 13.03 -15.77
N ASN A 160 17.81 12.45 -15.14
CA ASN A 160 16.87 13.14 -14.25
C ASN A 160 16.63 12.33 -12.96
N PRO A 161 17.64 12.20 -12.08
CA PRO A 161 17.59 11.27 -10.95
C PRO A 161 16.63 11.69 -9.83
N ASP A 162 16.21 12.94 -9.78
CA ASP A 162 15.30 13.56 -8.81
C ASP A 162 13.83 13.47 -9.20
N PHE A 163 13.55 13.08 -10.46
CA PHE A 163 12.18 12.97 -10.94
C PHE A 163 11.45 11.76 -10.38
N ILE A 164 10.17 11.96 -10.17
CA ILE A 164 9.18 10.91 -9.85
C ILE A 164 8.13 10.97 -10.94
N LEU A 165 7.85 9.84 -11.57
CA LEU A 165 6.80 9.74 -12.58
C LEU A 165 5.59 9.03 -11.95
N ASP A 166 4.40 9.57 -12.17
CA ASP A 166 3.12 9.00 -11.74
C ASP A 166 2.33 8.58 -12.98
N GLY A 167 1.86 7.36 -12.98
CA GLY A 167 1.19 6.80 -14.14
C GLY A 167 0.41 5.54 -13.81
N GLU A 168 -0.06 4.88 -14.86
CA GLU A 168 -0.85 3.66 -14.78
C GLU A 168 -0.17 2.53 -15.55
N LEU A 169 -0.02 1.38 -14.91
CA LEU A 169 0.31 0.12 -15.58
C LEU A 169 -0.96 -0.41 -16.23
N TYR A 170 -0.99 -0.38 -17.56
CA TYR A 170 -2.19 -0.61 -18.34
C TYR A 170 -1.85 -1.22 -19.70
N ASN A 171 -2.81 -1.87 -20.33
CA ASN A 171 -2.76 -2.23 -21.74
C ASN A 171 -4.17 -2.09 -22.33
N HIS A 172 -4.28 -1.35 -23.44
CA HIS A 172 -5.57 -1.07 -24.06
C HIS A 172 -6.25 -2.30 -24.63
N ASP A 173 -5.48 -3.29 -25.10
CA ASP A 173 -6.01 -4.55 -25.61
C ASP A 173 -6.62 -5.44 -24.51
N LEU A 174 -6.28 -5.13 -23.24
CA LEU A 174 -6.77 -5.81 -22.03
C LEU A 174 -7.76 -4.95 -21.24
N LYS A 175 -8.27 -3.88 -21.81
CA LYS A 175 -9.10 -2.87 -21.12
C LYS A 175 -10.34 -3.46 -20.44
N ASP A 176 -10.90 -4.53 -20.97
CA ASP A 176 -12.11 -5.19 -20.47
C ASP A 176 -11.80 -6.29 -19.44
N ASP A 177 -10.52 -6.53 -19.14
CA ASP A 177 -10.06 -7.54 -18.18
C ASP A 177 -9.03 -6.99 -17.18
N PHE A 178 -9.51 -6.17 -16.25
CA PHE A 178 -8.71 -5.63 -15.15
C PHE A 178 -8.01 -6.72 -14.32
N ASN A 179 -8.66 -7.90 -14.17
CA ASN A 179 -8.08 -9.00 -13.41
C ASN A 179 -6.85 -9.57 -14.09
N GLN A 180 -6.82 -9.60 -15.41
CA GLN A 180 -5.66 -10.03 -16.18
C GLN A 180 -4.49 -9.05 -15.99
N ILE A 181 -4.73 -7.73 -16.12
CA ILE A 181 -3.70 -6.71 -15.85
C ILE A 181 -3.16 -6.87 -14.43
N THR A 182 -4.03 -7.01 -13.45
CA THR A 182 -3.66 -7.20 -12.04
C THR A 182 -2.83 -8.47 -11.84
N SER A 183 -3.19 -9.56 -12.52
CA SER A 183 -2.45 -10.83 -12.48
C SER A 183 -1.03 -10.67 -13.03
N LEU A 184 -0.89 -10.03 -14.19
CA LEU A 184 0.40 -9.78 -14.85
C LEU A 184 1.35 -8.95 -13.98
N VAL A 185 0.82 -7.95 -13.28
CA VAL A 185 1.62 -7.06 -12.42
C VAL A 185 1.98 -7.70 -11.08
N ARG A 186 1.16 -8.63 -10.55
CA ARG A 186 1.34 -9.16 -9.19
C ARG A 186 2.03 -10.52 -9.11
N LYS A 187 2.02 -11.30 -10.19
CA LYS A 187 2.57 -12.66 -10.17
C LYS A 187 3.99 -12.70 -10.71
N LEU A 188 4.87 -13.36 -9.95
CA LEU A 188 6.30 -13.52 -10.23
C LEU A 188 6.63 -14.86 -10.90
N SER A 189 5.74 -15.47 -11.73
CA SER A 189 6.07 -16.74 -12.35
C SER A 189 6.92 -16.55 -13.62
N SER A 190 7.81 -17.51 -13.90
CA SER A 190 8.77 -17.45 -15.01
C SER A 190 8.12 -17.48 -16.40
N GLU A 191 6.93 -18.03 -16.54
CA GLU A 191 6.15 -17.98 -17.78
C GLU A 191 5.39 -16.65 -17.93
N GLU A 192 4.99 -16.07 -16.82
CA GLU A 192 4.27 -14.80 -16.76
C GLU A 192 5.20 -13.58 -16.91
N GLY A 193 6.51 -13.74 -16.75
CA GLY A 193 7.49 -12.69 -17.06
C GLY A 193 7.45 -12.22 -18.52
N ARG A 194 7.11 -13.12 -19.46
CA ARG A 194 6.85 -12.76 -20.86
C ARG A 194 5.52 -12.03 -21.01
N ALA A 195 4.51 -12.42 -20.27
CA ALA A 195 3.19 -11.81 -20.31
C ALA A 195 3.18 -10.42 -19.62
N ALA A 196 4.03 -10.20 -18.61
CA ALA A 196 4.20 -8.88 -18.00
C ALA A 196 4.70 -7.83 -19.00
N SER A 197 5.45 -8.22 -20.05
CA SER A 197 5.89 -7.32 -21.13
C SER A 197 4.75 -6.73 -21.97
N LEU A 198 3.54 -7.29 -21.87
CA LEU A 198 2.34 -6.69 -22.48
C LEU A 198 1.87 -5.45 -21.74
N VAL A 199 2.24 -5.29 -20.45
CA VAL A 199 1.85 -4.13 -19.66
C VAL A 199 2.66 -2.92 -20.09
N GLN A 200 1.97 -1.83 -20.36
CA GLN A 200 2.55 -0.53 -20.72
C GLN A 200 2.47 0.40 -19.50
N TYR A 201 3.37 1.37 -19.44
CA TYR A 201 3.33 2.42 -18.43
C TYR A 201 2.87 3.72 -19.07
N HIS A 202 1.66 4.15 -18.72
CA HIS A 202 1.06 5.39 -19.18
C HIS A 202 1.29 6.48 -18.14
N ILE A 203 2.27 7.33 -18.40
CA ILE A 203 2.63 8.44 -17.52
C ILE A 203 1.64 9.58 -17.75
N TYR A 204 1.06 10.11 -16.68
CA TYR A 204 0.12 11.21 -16.74
C TYR A 204 0.51 12.39 -15.83
N ASP A 205 1.54 12.22 -14.98
CA ASP A 205 2.07 13.29 -14.15
C ASP A 205 3.54 13.04 -13.80
N CYS A 206 4.26 14.10 -13.48
CA CYS A 206 5.63 14.00 -13.00
C CYS A 206 5.90 15.06 -11.93
N MET A 207 6.86 14.79 -11.07
CA MET A 207 7.31 15.70 -10.04
C MET A 207 8.83 15.66 -9.97
N SER A 208 9.47 16.84 -9.90
CA SER A 208 10.87 16.95 -9.54
C SER A 208 10.99 17.22 -8.04
N LYS A 209 11.89 16.53 -7.34
CA LYS A 209 12.22 16.81 -5.94
C LYS A 209 12.96 18.13 -5.78
N ASP A 210 13.75 18.52 -6.81
CA ASP A 210 14.51 19.75 -6.80
C ASP A 210 13.65 20.98 -7.16
N TYR A 211 12.54 20.76 -7.86
CA TYR A 211 11.61 21.80 -8.31
C TYR A 211 10.15 21.41 -7.98
N PRO A 212 9.78 21.32 -6.68
CA PRO A 212 8.47 20.81 -6.28
C PRO A 212 7.28 21.73 -6.65
N GLU A 213 7.54 23.00 -7.01
CA GLU A 213 6.55 23.98 -7.46
C GLU A 213 6.30 23.99 -8.96
N LEU A 214 6.95 23.14 -9.75
CA LEU A 214 6.64 23.03 -11.18
C LEU A 214 5.16 22.67 -11.38
N LEU A 215 4.48 23.40 -12.23
CA LEU A 215 3.11 23.13 -12.57
C LEU A 215 3.04 21.99 -13.60
N PHE A 216 1.90 21.32 -13.64
CA PHE A 216 1.64 20.22 -14.59
C PHE A 216 1.91 20.55 -16.07
N ILE A 217 1.91 21.82 -16.42
CA ILE A 217 2.11 22.31 -17.80
C ILE A 217 3.51 22.85 -18.07
N ASP A 218 4.37 22.89 -17.07
CA ASP A 218 5.76 23.36 -17.22
C ASP A 218 6.68 22.21 -17.64
#